data_02cee6d6421486507daa8e0832e6a908
#
_entry.id   02cee6d6421486507daa8e0832e6a908
#
_cell.length_a   1.000
_cell.length_b   1.000
_cell.length_c   1.000
_cell.angle_alpha   90.00
_cell.angle_beta   90.00
_cell.angle_gamma   90.00
#
_symmetry.space_group_name_H-M   'P 1'
#
loop_
_entity.id
_entity.type
_entity.pdbx_description
1 polymer ?
#
loop_
_entity_poly.entity_id
_entity_poly.type
_entity_poly.pdbx_seq_one_letter_code
_entity_poly.pdbx_strand_id
1 'polypeptide(L)'
;VGKCDYKTFISNICAEDESRIASMESTIGYLLHGWKNLSYCPAVILNDEVISDNPEGGTGKGLFMNGLTHMKKLVTIDGKSFTFERSFAYQLVSADTQILCFDDVKKAFDFERLFSVVTEGLTLEKKNKDAIKIPFAKSPKVAITTNYAIKGKGTSLED
;
A
#
# COMPACT_ATOMS: atom_id res chain seq x y z
N VAL A 1 18.99 23.14 1.99
CA VAL A 1 17.98 22.28 1.36
C VAL A 1 16.67 23.04 1.39
N GLY A 2 16.09 23.36 0.21
CA GLY A 2 14.84 24.12 0.14
C GLY A 2 13.68 23.42 0.84
N LYS A 3 12.71 24.20 1.32
CA LYS A 3 11.46 23.66 1.86
C LYS A 3 10.75 22.92 0.72
N CYS A 4 10.43 21.64 0.94
CA CYS A 4 9.65 20.83 0.02
C CYS A 4 8.24 20.74 0.58
N ASP A 5 7.23 21.08 -0.23
CA ASP A 5 5.82 21.07 0.20
C ASP A 5 5.38 19.70 0.73
N TYR A 6 5.90 18.63 0.14
CA TYR A 6 5.62 17.27 0.62
C TYR A 6 6.21 17.00 2.01
N LYS A 7 7.42 17.51 2.32
CA LYS A 7 7.97 17.42 3.68
C LYS A 7 7.17 18.22 4.68
N THR A 8 6.72 19.41 4.31
CA THR A 8 5.82 20.22 5.15
C THR A 8 4.50 19.50 5.39
N PHE A 9 3.93 18.88 4.37
CA PHE A 9 2.74 18.05 4.51
C PHE A 9 2.97 16.87 5.48
N ILE A 10 4.09 16.13 5.38
CA ILE A 10 4.42 15.04 6.31
C ILE A 10 4.52 15.56 7.75
N SER A 11 5.22 16.68 7.97
CA SER A 11 5.31 17.30 9.30
C SER A 11 3.92 17.64 9.87
N ASN A 12 3.06 18.21 9.05
CA ASN A 12 1.71 18.62 9.48
C ASN A 12 0.83 17.41 9.86
N ILE A 13 0.81 16.34 9.07
CA ILE A 13 0.01 15.14 9.39
C ILE A 13 0.56 14.36 10.60
N CYS A 14 1.83 14.58 10.93
CA CYS A 14 2.48 14.04 12.14
C CYS A 14 2.33 14.95 13.36
N ALA A 15 1.60 16.07 13.27
CA ALA A 15 1.49 17.07 14.32
C ALA A 15 2.86 17.56 14.82
N GLU A 16 3.85 17.67 13.91
CA GLU A 16 5.24 18.06 14.18
C GLU A 16 6.00 17.14 15.16
N ASP A 17 5.46 15.96 15.46
CA ASP A 17 6.14 14.96 16.30
C ASP A 17 7.29 14.31 15.52
N GLU A 18 8.51 14.48 16.03
CA GLU A 18 9.74 13.99 15.38
C GLU A 18 9.77 12.47 15.20
N SER A 19 9.23 11.68 16.16
CA SER A 19 9.19 10.23 16.10
C SER A 19 8.24 9.76 15.00
N ARG A 20 7.08 10.39 14.90
CA ARG A 20 6.09 10.13 13.83
C ARG A 20 6.64 10.52 12.46
N ILE A 21 7.31 11.67 12.36
CA ILE A 21 7.95 12.11 11.11
C ILE A 21 9.02 11.10 10.69
N ALA A 22 9.89 10.67 11.59
CA ALA A 22 10.94 9.68 11.31
C ALA A 22 10.34 8.33 10.85
N SER A 23 9.23 7.88 11.46
CA SER A 23 8.51 6.70 11.05
C SER A 23 7.93 6.83 9.63
N MET A 24 7.32 7.98 9.31
CA MET A 24 6.78 8.24 7.98
C MET A 24 7.90 8.35 6.92
N GLU A 25 9.01 9.00 7.23
CA GLU A 25 10.17 9.08 6.35
C GLU A 25 10.79 7.70 6.10
N SER A 26 10.87 6.84 7.12
CA SER A 26 11.31 5.45 6.99
C SER A 26 10.36 4.64 6.10
N THR A 27 9.06 4.84 6.24
CA THR A 27 8.03 4.22 5.40
C THR A 27 8.17 4.66 3.94
N ILE A 28 8.39 5.94 3.70
CA ILE A 28 8.67 6.47 2.36
C ILE A 28 9.95 5.80 1.81
N GLY A 29 11.03 5.79 2.57
CA GLY A 29 12.29 5.15 2.19
C GLY A 29 12.10 3.68 1.82
N TYR A 30 11.34 2.93 2.62
CA TYR A 30 10.98 1.54 2.34
C TYR A 30 10.22 1.41 1.01
N LEU A 31 9.25 2.24 0.73
CA LEU A 31 8.48 2.17 -0.51
C LEU A 31 9.29 2.58 -1.74
N LEU A 32 10.26 3.48 -1.58
CA LEU A 32 11.06 4.00 -2.69
C LEU A 32 12.18 3.07 -3.15
N HIS A 33 12.74 2.20 -2.30
CA HIS A 33 13.79 1.29 -2.77
C HIS A 33 13.20 0.01 -3.38
N GLY A 34 13.84 -0.53 -4.44
CA GLY A 34 13.34 -1.70 -5.18
C GLY A 34 13.70 -3.05 -4.56
N TRP A 35 14.58 -3.08 -3.57
CA TRP A 35 15.04 -4.34 -2.96
C TRP A 35 13.95 -4.96 -2.07
N LYS A 36 13.83 -6.30 -2.15
CA LYS A 36 12.90 -7.10 -1.34
C LYS A 36 13.63 -8.26 -0.69
N ASN A 37 13.27 -8.57 0.55
CA ASN A 37 13.83 -9.68 1.32
C ASN A 37 12.70 -10.70 1.60
N LEU A 38 12.95 -11.98 1.28
CA LEU A 38 12.00 -13.05 1.53
C LEU A 38 11.68 -13.25 3.01
N SER A 39 12.66 -12.97 3.89
CA SER A 39 12.46 -13.10 5.33
C SER A 39 11.75 -11.89 5.95
N TYR A 40 11.68 -10.76 5.24
CA TYR A 40 11.03 -9.55 5.74
C TYR A 40 10.55 -8.68 4.58
N CYS A 41 9.29 -8.75 4.29
CA CYS A 41 8.65 -7.95 3.23
C CYS A 41 7.26 -7.48 3.67
N PRO A 42 7.19 -6.48 4.55
CA PRO A 42 5.90 -6.00 5.06
C PRO A 42 5.09 -5.29 3.98
N ALA A 43 3.77 -5.35 4.11
CA ALA A 43 2.87 -4.39 3.49
C ALA A 43 2.78 -3.14 4.36
N VAL A 44 2.76 -1.98 3.74
CA VAL A 44 2.54 -0.71 4.46
C VAL A 44 1.05 -0.47 4.59
N ILE A 45 0.57 -0.25 5.80
CA ILE A 45 -0.84 0.06 6.05
C ILE A 45 -0.95 1.44 6.69
N LEU A 46 -1.62 2.36 5.97
CA LEU A 46 -1.94 3.68 6.47
C LEU A 46 -3.36 3.68 7.04
N ASN A 47 -3.47 3.95 8.31
CA ASN A 47 -4.74 4.02 9.02
C ASN A 47 -4.89 5.37 9.73
N ASP A 48 -6.11 5.69 10.15
CA ASP A 48 -6.36 6.83 11.01
C ASP A 48 -5.88 6.54 12.43
N GLU A 49 -5.39 7.56 13.12
CA GLU A 49 -4.98 7.46 14.53
C GLU A 49 -6.16 7.08 15.43
N VAL A 50 -7.31 7.66 15.15
CA VAL A 50 -8.55 7.35 15.84
C VAL A 50 -9.43 6.48 14.96
N ILE A 51 -9.58 5.22 15.35
CA ILE A 51 -10.44 4.28 14.65
C ILE A 51 -11.88 4.49 15.14
N SER A 52 -12.76 4.84 14.21
CA SER A 52 -14.19 5.08 14.44
C SER A 52 -15.04 4.10 13.63
N ASP A 53 -16.24 3.80 14.15
CA ASP A 53 -17.23 3.04 13.37
C ASP A 53 -17.83 3.88 12.21
N ASN A 54 -17.74 5.20 12.32
CA ASN A 54 -18.15 6.15 11.27
C ASN A 54 -16.96 7.06 10.91
N PRO A 55 -15.99 6.55 10.13
CA PRO A 55 -14.82 7.33 9.78
C PRO A 55 -15.18 8.46 8.81
N GLU A 56 -14.76 9.68 9.12
CA GLU A 56 -15.00 10.85 8.28
C GLU A 56 -14.02 10.97 7.11
N GLY A 57 -12.87 10.30 7.18
CA GLY A 57 -11.81 10.40 6.16
C GLY A 57 -11.06 11.73 6.22
N GLY A 58 -10.34 12.06 5.16
CA GLY A 58 -9.67 13.37 5.03
C GLY A 58 -8.35 13.52 5.80
N THR A 59 -7.81 12.48 6.42
CA THR A 59 -6.60 12.50 7.24
C THR A 59 -5.28 12.53 6.46
N GLY A 60 -5.33 12.64 5.13
CA GLY A 60 -4.14 12.80 4.29
C GLY A 60 -3.55 11.50 3.71
N LYS A 61 -4.10 10.32 4.00
CA LYS A 61 -3.59 9.03 3.47
C LYS A 61 -3.47 9.00 1.95
N GLY A 62 -4.53 9.41 1.24
CA GLY A 62 -4.52 9.48 -0.22
C GLY A 62 -3.51 10.50 -0.75
N LEU A 63 -3.34 11.64 -0.08
CA LEU A 63 -2.36 12.66 -0.46
C LEU A 63 -0.92 12.16 -0.23
N PHE A 64 -0.68 11.40 0.85
CA PHE A 64 0.59 10.72 1.10
C PHE A 64 0.95 9.79 -0.07
N MET A 65 0.04 8.92 -0.48
CA MET A 65 0.27 8.01 -1.60
C MET A 65 0.43 8.74 -2.93
N ASN A 66 -0.33 9.81 -3.15
CA ASN A 66 -0.21 10.62 -4.36
C ASN A 66 1.17 11.28 -4.48
N GLY A 67 1.77 11.74 -3.38
CA GLY A 67 3.13 12.27 -3.38
C GLY A 67 4.18 11.26 -3.90
N LEU A 68 3.98 9.97 -3.64
CA LEU A 68 4.88 8.91 -4.12
C LEU A 68 4.80 8.69 -5.64
N THR A 69 3.69 9.06 -6.28
CA THR A 69 3.53 8.93 -7.75
C THR A 69 4.53 9.77 -8.53
N HIS A 70 5.04 10.86 -7.94
CA HIS A 70 6.07 11.70 -8.55
C HIS A 70 7.47 11.07 -8.51
N MET A 71 7.66 10.02 -7.73
CA MET A 71 8.95 9.38 -7.51
C MET A 71 9.01 7.95 -8.04
N LYS A 72 7.87 7.24 -8.06
CA LYS A 72 7.78 5.82 -8.42
C LYS A 72 6.52 5.55 -9.25
N LYS A 73 6.59 4.52 -10.09
CA LYS A 73 5.41 4.01 -10.77
C LYS A 73 4.49 3.31 -9.76
N LEU A 74 3.52 4.06 -9.28
CA LEU A 74 2.50 3.62 -8.35
C LEU A 74 1.19 3.36 -9.10
N VAL A 75 0.56 2.23 -8.82
CA VAL A 75 -0.78 1.89 -9.30
C VAL A 75 -1.71 1.84 -8.11
N THR A 76 -2.82 2.56 -8.20
CA THR A 76 -3.87 2.56 -7.20
C THR A 76 -5.05 1.72 -7.67
N ILE A 77 -5.52 0.82 -6.82
CA ILE A 77 -6.72 0.02 -7.00
C ILE A 77 -7.73 0.47 -5.94
N ASP A 78 -8.97 0.74 -6.35
CA ASP A 78 -10.07 1.04 -5.44
C ASP A 78 -10.36 -0.17 -4.53
N GLY A 79 -9.98 -0.06 -3.26
CA GLY A 79 -10.12 -1.11 -2.26
C GLY A 79 -11.56 -1.41 -1.86
N LYS A 80 -12.49 -0.46 -2.05
CA LYS A 80 -13.92 -0.68 -1.76
C LYS A 80 -14.55 -1.67 -2.74
N SER A 81 -14.20 -1.56 -4.02
CA SER A 81 -14.74 -2.41 -5.09
C SER A 81 -13.89 -3.62 -5.40
N PHE A 82 -12.68 -3.72 -4.85
CA PHE A 82 -11.74 -4.80 -5.10
C PHE A 82 -12.20 -6.12 -4.49
N THR A 83 -12.07 -7.19 -5.27
CA THR A 83 -12.21 -8.58 -4.81
C THR A 83 -11.14 -9.44 -5.50
N PHE A 84 -10.53 -10.35 -4.75
CA PHE A 84 -9.47 -11.23 -5.25
C PHE A 84 -9.97 -12.25 -6.29
N GLU A 85 -11.25 -12.60 -6.26
CA GLU A 85 -11.88 -13.57 -7.17
C GLU A 85 -12.19 -12.98 -8.54
N ARG A 86 -12.08 -11.67 -8.70
CA ARG A 86 -12.45 -11.00 -9.94
C ARG A 86 -11.42 -11.29 -11.02
N SER A 87 -11.84 -11.82 -12.15
CA SER A 87 -10.99 -11.90 -13.33
C SER A 87 -10.43 -10.51 -13.65
N PHE A 88 -9.14 -10.46 -13.96
CA PHE A 88 -8.44 -9.20 -14.25
C PHE A 88 -8.36 -8.21 -13.07
N ALA A 89 -8.40 -8.69 -11.82
CA ALA A 89 -8.30 -7.86 -10.62
C ALA A 89 -7.08 -6.89 -10.66
N TYR A 90 -5.99 -7.31 -11.29
CA TYR A 90 -4.76 -6.55 -11.43
C TYR A 90 -4.53 -5.99 -12.84
N GLN A 91 -5.57 -5.75 -13.63
CA GLN A 91 -5.42 -5.30 -15.03
C GLN A 91 -4.67 -3.98 -15.21
N LEU A 92 -4.68 -3.11 -14.19
CA LEU A 92 -3.96 -1.83 -14.19
C LEU A 92 -2.46 -2.00 -13.89
N VAL A 93 -2.08 -3.12 -13.29
CA VAL A 93 -0.69 -3.41 -12.92
C VAL A 93 0.09 -3.83 -14.17
N SER A 94 1.36 -3.46 -14.21
CA SER A 94 2.30 -3.82 -15.27
C SER A 94 3.62 -4.30 -14.65
N ALA A 95 4.48 -4.93 -15.45
CA ALA A 95 5.74 -5.51 -14.96
C ALA A 95 6.72 -4.46 -14.39
N ASP A 96 6.53 -3.20 -14.71
CA ASP A 96 7.31 -2.07 -14.22
C ASP A 96 6.62 -1.28 -13.09
N THR A 97 5.46 -1.75 -12.60
CA THR A 97 4.82 -1.20 -11.40
C THR A 97 5.71 -1.45 -10.18
N GLN A 98 6.00 -0.40 -9.43
CA GLN A 98 6.91 -0.45 -8.29
C GLN A 98 6.17 -0.43 -6.94
N ILE A 99 5.03 0.23 -6.89
CA ILE A 99 4.15 0.27 -5.72
C ILE A 99 2.72 -0.06 -6.17
N LEU A 100 2.08 -0.97 -5.46
CA LEU A 100 0.66 -1.31 -5.62
C LEU A 100 -0.08 -0.84 -4.36
N CYS A 101 -0.97 0.13 -4.54
CA CYS A 101 -1.79 0.67 -3.44
C CYS A 101 -3.24 0.19 -3.58
N PHE A 102 -3.75 -0.46 -2.53
CA PHE A 102 -5.19 -0.69 -2.36
C PHE A 102 -5.74 0.49 -1.54
N ASP A 103 -6.45 1.38 -2.21
CA ASP A 103 -6.92 2.61 -1.59
C ASP A 103 -8.32 2.45 -1.00
N ASP A 104 -8.49 2.94 0.22
CA ASP A 104 -9.74 2.96 0.97
C ASP A 104 -10.42 1.59 1.06
N VAL A 105 -9.67 0.58 1.55
CA VAL A 105 -10.19 -0.78 1.66
C VAL A 105 -11.31 -0.86 2.70
N LYS A 106 -12.33 -1.67 2.39
CA LYS A 106 -13.50 -1.88 3.23
C LYS A 106 -13.18 -2.67 4.50
N LYS A 107 -14.06 -2.61 5.52
CA LYS A 107 -13.92 -3.32 6.81
C LYS A 107 -13.75 -4.84 6.66
N ALA A 108 -14.29 -5.43 5.59
CA ALA A 108 -14.21 -6.87 5.29
C ALA A 108 -13.16 -7.19 4.21
N PHE A 109 -12.11 -6.37 4.09
CA PHE A 109 -11.02 -6.67 3.17
C PHE A 109 -10.25 -7.90 3.66
N ASP A 110 -9.94 -8.82 2.72
CA ASP A 110 -9.27 -10.08 3.03
C ASP A 110 -7.74 -9.88 3.06
N PHE A 111 -7.22 -9.55 4.23
CA PHE A 111 -5.79 -9.37 4.44
C PHE A 111 -5.00 -10.68 4.34
N GLU A 112 -5.62 -11.84 4.62
CA GLU A 112 -4.94 -13.14 4.51
C GLU A 112 -4.59 -13.46 3.05
N ARG A 113 -5.51 -13.17 2.13
CA ARG A 113 -5.25 -13.34 0.69
C ARG A 113 -4.19 -12.39 0.15
N LEU A 114 -4.02 -11.24 0.78
CA LEU A 114 -2.97 -10.31 0.40
C LEU A 114 -1.57 -10.86 0.68
N PHE A 115 -1.44 -11.77 1.65
CA PHE A 115 -0.17 -12.36 2.04
C PHE A 115 0.56 -12.98 0.83
N SER A 116 -0.12 -13.77 0.01
CA SER A 116 0.48 -14.36 -1.19
C SER A 116 0.98 -13.31 -2.20
N VAL A 117 0.26 -12.19 -2.35
CA VAL A 117 0.69 -11.09 -3.23
C VAL A 117 1.97 -10.44 -2.72
N VAL A 118 2.13 -10.34 -1.40
CA VAL A 118 3.31 -9.74 -0.77
C VAL A 118 4.52 -10.67 -0.83
N THR A 119 4.33 -11.99 -0.65
CA THR A 119 5.41 -12.96 -0.43
C THR A 119 5.78 -13.80 -1.65
N GLU A 120 4.85 -14.04 -2.58
CA GLU A 120 5.08 -14.95 -3.71
C GLU A 120 5.26 -14.24 -5.05
N GLY A 121 4.86 -12.98 -5.13
CA GLY A 121 4.80 -12.21 -6.37
C GLY A 121 3.38 -12.08 -6.90
N LEU A 122 3.23 -11.69 -8.17
CA LEU A 122 1.93 -11.33 -8.72
C LEU A 122 1.73 -11.93 -10.11
N THR A 123 0.57 -12.56 -10.31
CA THR A 123 0.13 -13.01 -11.64
C THR A 123 -0.81 -11.97 -12.25
N LEU A 124 -0.44 -11.45 -13.41
CA LEU A 124 -1.23 -10.48 -14.16
C LEU A 124 -2.02 -11.19 -15.24
N GLU A 125 -3.33 -11.11 -15.17
CA GLU A 125 -4.23 -11.54 -16.23
C GLU A 125 -4.76 -10.32 -16.96
N LYS A 126 -4.60 -10.26 -18.27
CA LYS A 126 -5.12 -9.21 -19.13
C LYS A 126 -6.01 -9.82 -20.21
N LYS A 127 -7.11 -9.13 -20.52
CA LYS A 127 -8.03 -9.57 -21.56
C LYS A 127 -7.29 -9.83 -22.88
N ASN A 128 -7.48 -11.02 -23.45
CA ASN A 128 -6.87 -11.45 -24.73
C ASN A 128 -5.34 -11.45 -24.75
N LYS A 129 -4.69 -11.70 -23.60
CA LYS A 129 -3.23 -11.83 -23.49
C LYS A 129 -2.91 -13.00 -22.55
N ASP A 130 -1.74 -13.60 -22.77
CA ASP A 130 -1.22 -14.61 -21.85
C ASP A 130 -0.99 -14.02 -20.45
N ALA A 131 -1.20 -14.83 -19.43
CA ALA A 131 -0.93 -14.45 -18.05
C ALA A 131 0.59 -14.22 -17.86
N ILE A 132 0.95 -13.11 -17.23
CA ILE A 132 2.34 -12.76 -16.94
C ILE A 132 2.57 -12.94 -15.44
N LYS A 133 3.50 -13.82 -15.06
CA LYS A 133 3.95 -13.97 -13.67
C LYS A 133 5.10 -13.01 -13.38
N ILE A 134 4.89 -12.10 -12.44
CA ILE A 134 5.93 -11.23 -11.89
C ILE A 134 6.49 -11.93 -10.65
N PRO A 135 7.78 -12.33 -10.66
CA PRO A 135 8.38 -13.01 -9.51
C PRO A 135 8.52 -12.05 -8.33
N PHE A 136 8.59 -12.60 -7.12
CA PHE A 136 8.69 -11.85 -5.86
C PHE A 136 9.69 -10.68 -5.92
N ALA A 137 10.92 -10.93 -6.36
CA ALA A 137 11.98 -9.91 -6.39
C ALA A 137 11.67 -8.71 -7.31
N LYS A 138 10.76 -8.86 -8.27
CA LYS A 138 10.34 -7.83 -9.22
C LYS A 138 8.90 -7.35 -9.00
N SER A 139 8.17 -7.99 -8.08
CA SER A 139 6.79 -7.60 -7.78
C SER A 139 6.76 -6.27 -7.03
N PRO A 140 5.69 -5.48 -7.17
CA PRO A 140 5.56 -4.21 -6.47
C PRO A 140 5.54 -4.40 -4.96
N LYS A 141 5.97 -3.38 -4.22
CA LYS A 141 5.67 -3.27 -2.80
C LYS A 141 4.21 -2.91 -2.63
N VAL A 142 3.61 -3.42 -1.56
CA VAL A 142 2.18 -3.26 -1.31
C VAL A 142 1.97 -2.18 -0.26
N ALA A 143 1.06 -1.26 -0.57
CA ALA A 143 0.54 -0.28 0.37
C ALA A 143 -0.99 -0.38 0.42
N ILE A 144 -1.57 -0.05 1.56
CA ILE A 144 -3.00 -0.10 1.81
C ILE A 144 -3.38 1.18 2.54
N THR A 145 -4.49 1.78 2.16
CA THR A 145 -5.13 2.82 2.97
C THR A 145 -6.47 2.28 3.48
N THR A 146 -6.79 2.57 4.73
CA THR A 146 -8.06 2.17 5.33
C THR A 146 -8.46 3.14 6.44
N ASN A 147 -9.76 3.19 6.72
CA ASN A 147 -10.32 3.92 7.86
C ASN A 147 -10.82 2.94 8.95
N TYR A 148 -10.62 1.65 8.75
CA TYR A 148 -11.14 0.61 9.64
C TYR A 148 -10.02 -0.12 10.35
N ALA A 149 -10.30 -0.66 11.55
CA ALA A 149 -9.40 -1.55 12.24
C ALA A 149 -9.09 -2.78 11.39
N ILE A 150 -7.81 -3.12 11.31
CA ILE A 150 -7.37 -4.35 10.67
C ILE A 150 -7.81 -5.51 11.53
N LYS A 151 -8.50 -6.46 10.92
CA LYS A 151 -8.90 -7.71 11.56
C LYS A 151 -8.29 -8.86 10.81
N GLY A 152 -7.43 -9.61 11.46
CA GLY A 152 -6.89 -10.86 10.97
C GLY A 152 -7.22 -12.01 11.90
N LYS A 153 -7.25 -13.22 11.37
CA LYS A 153 -7.33 -14.45 12.15
C LYS A 153 -5.98 -15.13 12.03
N GLY A 154 -5.29 -15.30 13.17
CA GLY A 154 -4.03 -16.03 13.21
C GLY A 154 -2.80 -15.18 13.51
N THR A 155 -1.70 -15.86 13.79
CA THR A 155 -0.39 -15.28 14.18
C THR A 155 0.31 -14.49 13.07
N SER A 156 -0.10 -14.65 11.82
CA SER A 156 0.50 -13.98 10.64
C SER A 156 0.32 -12.46 10.60
N LEU A 157 -0.44 -11.89 11.53
CA LEU A 157 -0.64 -10.43 11.66
C LEU A 157 0.00 -9.86 12.93
N GLU A 158 0.65 -10.71 13.73
CA GLU A 158 1.34 -10.32 14.97
C GLU A 158 2.86 -10.12 14.72
N ASP A 159 3.35 -10.51 13.54
CA ASP A 159 4.71 -10.32 13.06
C ASP A 159 4.80 -9.07 12.15
#